data_99eefb83069a8e7116d62cc9f12f9c22
#
_entry.id   99eefb83069a8e7116d62cc9f12f9c22
#
_cell.length_a   1.000
_cell.length_b   1.000
_cell.length_c   1.000
_cell.angle_alpha   90.00
_cell.angle_beta   90.00
_cell.angle_gamma   90.00
#
_symmetry.space_group_name_H-M   'P 1'
#
loop_
_entity.id
_entity.type
_entity.pdbx_description
1 polymer ?
#
loop_
_entity_poly.entity_id
_entity_poly.type
_entity_poly.pdbx_seq_one_letter_code
_entity_poly.pdbx_strand_id
1 'polypeptide(L)'
;MKYCFTTLAINEPYETITPEFYKEMRDNTTQCEFFITTNNPELQNQGDRIHTKLVNPPLYDSRGGFNFNLNLKVLSLKHILEYEIETGEKPEYIIFTDGDWRMYDGFSEEKILNMLSYMEKDGLDFLFERPAPIGPHKLEPEQSFFREKLYDYDVFEHTKWDEAHVVNEQFLVFKNNWKFKFFVQRWEQFLWYSIANDIRNYPDGFEIGISALEAEMKYAYQGYFNLIQNCFSFYTKLGDFHTRF
;
A
#
# COMPACT_ATOMS: atom_id res chain seq x y z
N MET A 1 19.11 -3.15 -7.37
CA MET A 1 18.25 -2.48 -6.37
C MET A 1 17.78 -3.51 -5.35
N LYS A 2 18.09 -3.31 -4.05
CA LYS A 2 17.69 -4.29 -3.02
C LYS A 2 16.21 -4.15 -2.65
N TYR A 3 15.78 -2.91 -2.45
CA TYR A 3 14.39 -2.62 -2.10
C TYR A 3 13.98 -1.25 -2.64
N CYS A 4 12.68 -1.01 -2.69
CA CYS A 4 12.13 0.30 -3.01
C CYS A 4 11.01 0.69 -2.03
N PHE A 5 10.80 1.99 -1.89
CA PHE A 5 9.59 2.53 -1.31
C PHE A 5 8.64 2.98 -2.41
N THR A 6 7.35 2.82 -2.16
CA THR A 6 6.30 3.32 -3.06
C THR A 6 5.13 3.89 -2.28
N THR A 7 4.49 4.90 -2.84
CA THR A 7 3.31 5.53 -2.26
C THR A 7 2.41 6.13 -3.32
N LEU A 8 1.17 6.40 -2.93
CA LEU A 8 0.20 7.18 -3.67
C LEU A 8 0.11 8.59 -3.04
N ALA A 9 0.48 9.62 -3.79
CA ALA A 9 0.40 11.02 -3.38
C ALA A 9 -0.60 11.77 -4.27
N ILE A 10 -1.87 11.71 -3.91
CA ILE A 10 -2.97 12.35 -4.64
C ILE A 10 -3.61 13.38 -3.72
N ASN A 11 -3.68 14.63 -4.21
CA ASN A 11 -4.18 15.80 -3.49
C ASN A 11 -3.33 16.21 -2.28
N GLU A 12 -3.52 17.45 -1.84
CA GLU A 12 -2.93 17.93 -0.59
C GLU A 12 -3.54 17.23 0.63
N PRO A 13 -2.75 16.95 1.66
CA PRO A 13 -1.36 17.39 1.86
C PRO A 13 -0.31 16.38 1.36
N TYR A 14 -0.71 15.27 0.78
CA TYR A 14 0.21 14.19 0.39
C TYR A 14 1.20 14.62 -0.71
N GLU A 15 0.77 15.51 -1.62
CA GLU A 15 1.60 16.04 -2.69
C GLU A 15 2.78 16.86 -2.16
N THR A 16 2.63 17.51 -1.00
CA THR A 16 3.71 18.27 -0.35
C THR A 16 4.56 17.36 0.56
N ILE A 17 3.93 16.53 1.37
CA ILE A 17 4.61 15.74 2.42
C ILE A 17 5.47 14.62 1.82
N THR A 18 4.93 13.90 0.85
CA THR A 18 5.58 12.71 0.30
C THR A 18 6.94 13.00 -0.35
N PRO A 19 7.10 14.02 -1.22
CA PRO A 19 8.40 14.32 -1.81
C PRO A 19 9.44 14.72 -0.78
N GLU A 20 9.06 15.44 0.27
CA GLU A 20 9.97 15.79 1.37
C GLU A 20 10.44 14.55 2.11
N PHE A 21 9.51 13.66 2.47
CA PHE A 21 9.81 12.40 3.13
C PHE A 21 10.76 11.54 2.29
N TYR A 22 10.50 11.41 0.99
CA TYR A 22 11.33 10.58 0.13
C TYR A 22 12.71 11.18 -0.14
N LYS A 23 12.84 12.51 -0.18
CA LYS A 23 14.16 13.17 -0.22
C LYS A 23 14.96 12.90 1.04
N GLU A 24 14.33 12.99 2.21
CA GLU A 24 14.96 12.68 3.49
C GLU A 24 15.40 11.21 3.55
N MET A 25 14.54 10.28 3.14
CA MET A 25 14.85 8.85 3.07
C MET A 25 15.99 8.54 2.10
N ARG A 26 15.98 9.16 0.92
CA ARG A 26 17.02 9.01 -0.10
C ARG A 26 18.40 9.39 0.45
N ASP A 27 18.47 10.49 1.19
CA ASP A 27 19.73 11.00 1.74
C ASP A 27 20.27 10.10 2.87
N ASN A 28 19.44 9.23 3.43
CA ASN A 28 19.77 8.28 4.50
C ASN A 28 19.82 6.80 4.04
N THR A 29 19.72 6.54 2.74
CA THR A 29 19.74 5.18 2.17
C THR A 29 20.64 5.09 0.95
N THR A 30 21.18 3.90 0.67
CA THR A 30 22.08 3.67 -0.47
C THR A 30 21.58 2.59 -1.43
N GLN A 31 20.72 1.67 -0.96
CA GLN A 31 20.25 0.50 -1.72
C GLN A 31 18.78 0.61 -2.13
N CYS A 32 18.19 1.79 -2.01
CA CYS A 32 16.77 2.04 -2.18
C CYS A 32 16.47 2.98 -3.32
N GLU A 33 15.40 2.69 -4.06
CA GLU A 33 14.73 3.60 -5.00
C GLU A 33 13.35 3.99 -4.45
N PHE A 34 12.82 5.11 -4.91
CA PHE A 34 11.57 5.69 -4.42
C PHE A 34 10.60 5.91 -5.57
N PHE A 35 9.35 5.54 -5.39
CA PHE A 35 8.32 5.63 -6.42
C PHE A 35 7.11 6.41 -5.91
N ILE A 36 6.80 7.52 -6.57
CA ILE A 36 5.64 8.36 -6.27
C ILE A 36 4.64 8.21 -7.41
N THR A 37 3.42 7.78 -7.09
CA THR A 37 2.31 7.80 -8.03
C THR A 37 1.39 8.96 -7.65
N THR A 38 1.14 9.88 -8.57
CA THR A 38 0.45 11.15 -8.28
C THR A 38 -0.39 11.61 -9.47
N ASN A 39 -1.33 12.51 -9.22
CA ASN A 39 -2.06 13.26 -10.26
C ASN A 39 -1.49 14.68 -10.46
N ASN A 40 -0.49 15.07 -9.69
CA ASN A 40 0.12 16.39 -9.78
C ASN A 40 1.35 16.39 -10.73
N PRO A 41 1.29 17.09 -11.90
CA PRO A 41 2.41 17.13 -12.83
C PRO A 41 3.65 17.89 -12.28
N GLU A 42 3.49 18.73 -11.25
CA GLU A 42 4.61 19.45 -10.64
C GLU A 42 5.55 18.51 -9.86
N LEU A 43 5.08 17.32 -9.51
CA LEU A 43 5.90 16.30 -8.84
C LEU A 43 6.80 15.50 -9.80
N GLN A 44 6.77 15.76 -11.11
CA GLN A 44 7.77 15.20 -12.01
C GLN A 44 9.15 15.78 -11.68
N ASN A 45 10.19 14.97 -11.81
CA ASN A 45 11.59 15.38 -11.59
C ASN A 45 11.95 15.72 -10.13
N GLN A 46 11.67 14.82 -9.22
CA GLN A 46 12.05 14.96 -7.80
C GLN A 46 13.56 14.69 -7.52
N GLY A 47 14.35 14.40 -8.55
CA GLY A 47 15.79 14.14 -8.46
C GLY A 47 16.15 12.66 -8.56
N ASP A 48 17.43 12.34 -8.38
CA ASP A 48 17.96 10.99 -8.52
C ASP A 48 17.26 10.01 -7.58
N ARG A 49 17.05 8.78 -8.04
CA ARG A 49 16.42 7.68 -7.31
C ARG A 49 14.96 7.92 -6.89
N ILE A 50 14.31 8.98 -7.38
CA ILE A 50 12.88 9.25 -7.15
C ILE A 50 12.16 9.22 -8.49
N HIS A 51 11.37 8.18 -8.70
CA HIS A 51 10.60 7.96 -9.93
C HIS A 51 9.17 8.42 -9.72
N THR A 52 8.66 9.25 -10.60
CA THR A 52 7.30 9.77 -10.50
C THR A 52 6.48 9.33 -11.69
N LYS A 53 5.29 8.80 -11.42
CA LYS A 53 4.30 8.43 -12.43
C LYS A 53 3.03 9.26 -12.27
N LEU A 54 2.64 9.91 -13.36
CA LEU A 54 1.35 10.59 -13.42
C LEU A 54 0.21 9.60 -13.69
N VAL A 55 -0.83 9.72 -12.91
CA VAL A 55 -2.09 8.99 -13.09
C VAL A 55 -3.24 9.99 -13.14
N ASN A 56 -4.31 9.61 -13.84
CA ASN A 56 -5.54 10.38 -13.88
C ASN A 56 -6.68 9.52 -13.30
N PRO A 57 -6.73 9.35 -11.98
CA PRO A 57 -7.76 8.54 -11.37
C PRO A 57 -9.11 9.22 -11.49
N PRO A 58 -10.21 8.45 -11.57
CA PRO A 58 -11.54 9.01 -11.43
C PRO A 58 -11.68 9.59 -10.03
N LEU A 59 -11.65 10.91 -9.92
CA LEU A 59 -11.89 11.62 -8.68
C LEU A 59 -13.41 11.73 -8.50
N TYR A 60 -13.90 11.27 -7.38
CA TYR A 60 -15.29 11.47 -7.02
C TYR A 60 -15.46 12.91 -6.51
N ASP A 61 -16.51 13.60 -7.01
CA ASP A 61 -16.92 14.89 -6.45
C ASP A 61 -17.39 14.64 -5.01
N SER A 62 -16.64 15.15 -4.03
CA SER A 62 -16.90 14.88 -2.62
C SER A 62 -17.62 16.03 -1.96
N ARG A 63 -18.74 15.72 -1.40
CA ARG A 63 -19.39 16.57 -0.39
C ARG A 63 -18.92 16.31 1.05
N GLY A 64 -17.76 15.68 1.24
CA GLY A 64 -17.35 15.24 2.57
C GLY A 64 -15.87 14.92 2.81
N GLY A 65 -14.93 15.42 2.02
CA GLY A 65 -13.51 15.44 2.43
C GLY A 65 -12.61 14.30 1.95
N PHE A 66 -13.09 13.13 1.60
CA PHE A 66 -12.31 12.08 0.91
C PHE A 66 -12.81 11.90 -0.51
N ASN A 67 -11.97 12.27 -1.48
CA ASN A 67 -12.36 12.37 -2.88
C ASN A 67 -11.88 11.21 -3.74
N PHE A 68 -11.36 10.14 -3.18
CA PHE A 68 -10.86 9.04 -3.97
C PHE A 68 -11.17 7.68 -3.33
N ASN A 69 -11.21 6.66 -4.17
CA ASN A 69 -11.29 5.28 -3.74
C ASN A 69 -9.93 4.85 -3.16
N LEU A 70 -9.90 4.37 -1.93
CA LEU A 70 -8.66 3.96 -1.24
C LEU A 70 -7.90 2.87 -2.01
N ASN A 71 -8.61 2.05 -2.79
CA ASN A 71 -7.97 1.06 -3.67
C ASN A 71 -7.08 1.65 -4.77
N LEU A 72 -7.14 2.96 -5.00
CA LEU A 72 -6.18 3.64 -5.89
C LEU A 72 -4.72 3.44 -5.45
N LYS A 73 -4.48 3.09 -4.18
CA LYS A 73 -3.16 2.74 -3.66
C LYS A 73 -2.49 1.62 -4.48
N VAL A 74 -3.25 0.70 -5.06
CA VAL A 74 -2.72 -0.35 -5.94
C VAL A 74 -1.94 0.20 -7.14
N LEU A 75 -2.29 1.42 -7.62
CA LEU A 75 -1.59 2.06 -8.73
C LEU A 75 -0.14 2.36 -8.42
N SER A 76 0.21 2.58 -7.14
CA SER A 76 1.59 2.77 -6.72
C SER A 76 2.41 1.47 -6.82
N LEU A 77 1.80 0.32 -6.52
CA LEU A 77 2.43 -0.98 -6.70
C LEU A 77 2.53 -1.36 -8.18
N LYS A 78 1.51 -1.02 -8.97
CA LYS A 78 1.53 -1.21 -10.42
C LYS A 78 2.64 -0.40 -11.09
N HIS A 79 2.94 0.80 -10.61
CA HIS A 79 4.05 1.63 -11.09
C HIS A 79 5.38 0.85 -11.05
N ILE A 80 5.62 0.07 -9.97
CA ILE A 80 6.83 -0.75 -9.87
C ILE A 80 6.88 -1.82 -10.98
N LEU A 81 5.76 -2.51 -11.24
CA LEU A 81 5.70 -3.53 -12.27
C LEU A 81 5.92 -2.97 -13.68
N GLU A 82 5.42 -1.78 -13.94
CA GLU A 82 5.64 -1.09 -15.21
C GLU A 82 7.09 -0.62 -15.35
N TYR A 83 7.70 -0.10 -14.29
CA TYR A 83 9.12 0.24 -14.25
C TYR A 83 10.01 -0.98 -14.55
N GLU A 84 9.69 -2.15 -13.96
CA GLU A 84 10.40 -3.40 -14.26
C GLU A 84 10.34 -3.76 -15.76
N ILE A 85 9.17 -3.56 -16.38
CA ILE A 85 9.00 -3.85 -17.81
C ILE A 85 9.79 -2.88 -18.67
N GLU A 86 9.79 -1.60 -18.32
CA GLU A 86 10.41 -0.54 -19.11
C GLU A 86 11.95 -0.56 -19.01
N THR A 87 12.49 -0.86 -17.82
CA THR A 87 13.92 -0.74 -17.55
C THR A 87 14.66 -2.08 -17.47
N GLY A 88 13.94 -3.15 -17.17
CA GLY A 88 14.52 -4.45 -16.81
C GLY A 88 15.08 -4.50 -15.37
N GLU A 89 15.00 -3.39 -14.62
CA GLU A 89 15.44 -3.33 -13.23
C GLU A 89 14.32 -3.77 -12.28
N LYS A 90 14.69 -4.59 -11.30
CA LYS A 90 13.73 -5.20 -10.38
C LYS A 90 14.19 -5.04 -8.94
N PRO A 91 13.39 -4.38 -8.05
CA PRO A 91 13.63 -4.44 -6.61
C PRO A 91 13.33 -5.86 -6.08
N GLU A 92 14.11 -6.35 -5.15
CA GLU A 92 13.83 -7.63 -4.49
C GLU A 92 12.64 -7.51 -3.52
N TYR A 93 12.51 -6.36 -2.89
CA TYR A 93 11.43 -6.04 -1.95
C TYR A 93 10.79 -4.70 -2.26
N ILE A 94 9.50 -4.60 -1.98
CA ILE A 94 8.70 -3.40 -2.17
C ILE A 94 8.08 -3.02 -0.83
N ILE A 95 8.29 -1.78 -0.40
CA ILE A 95 7.74 -1.22 0.83
C ILE A 95 6.74 -0.14 0.43
N PHE A 96 5.47 -0.40 0.67
CA PHE A 96 4.42 0.60 0.53
C PHE A 96 4.24 1.36 1.85
N THR A 97 4.13 2.67 1.77
CA THR A 97 3.76 3.53 2.89
C THR A 97 2.64 4.48 2.46
N ASP A 98 1.77 4.88 3.38
CA ASP A 98 0.92 6.03 3.14
C ASP A 98 1.77 7.30 2.98
N GLY A 99 1.24 8.29 2.27
CA GLY A 99 1.98 9.50 1.91
C GLY A 99 2.26 10.47 3.08
N ASP A 100 1.72 10.20 4.26
CA ASP A 100 1.84 11.03 5.46
C ASP A 100 2.89 10.51 6.47
N TRP A 101 3.74 9.59 6.05
CA TRP A 101 4.81 9.07 6.91
C TRP A 101 6.00 10.02 6.97
N ARG A 102 6.71 9.95 8.10
CA ARG A 102 7.97 10.66 8.35
C ARG A 102 8.99 9.70 8.93
N MET A 103 10.25 10.00 8.64
CA MET A 103 11.37 9.29 9.25
C MET A 103 11.52 9.69 10.72
N TYR A 104 11.75 8.72 11.57
CA TYR A 104 12.01 8.95 12.99
C TYR A 104 13.51 9.10 13.25
N ASP A 105 13.91 9.85 14.30
CA ASP A 105 15.32 10.07 14.66
C ASP A 105 16.15 8.78 14.84
N GLY A 106 15.50 7.67 15.08
CA GLY A 106 16.13 6.34 15.18
C GLY A 106 16.19 5.55 13.87
N PHE A 107 15.87 6.16 12.72
CA PHE A 107 15.96 5.49 11.43
C PHE A 107 17.40 5.08 11.11
N SER A 108 17.55 3.89 10.58
CA SER A 108 18.77 3.46 9.87
C SER A 108 18.40 2.48 8.76
N GLU A 109 19.09 2.56 7.64
CA GLU A 109 18.93 1.60 6.54
C GLU A 109 19.17 0.16 7.00
N GLU A 110 20.09 -0.04 7.96
CA GLU A 110 20.38 -1.35 8.54
C GLU A 110 19.13 -1.99 9.17
N LYS A 111 18.27 -1.23 9.84
CA LYS A 111 17.04 -1.77 10.43
C LYS A 111 16.08 -2.28 9.36
N ILE A 112 15.96 -1.57 8.22
CA ILE A 112 15.18 -2.02 7.08
C ILE A 112 15.77 -3.31 6.51
N LEU A 113 17.07 -3.34 6.26
CA LEU A 113 17.75 -4.52 5.73
C LEU A 113 17.63 -5.72 6.66
N ASN A 114 17.69 -5.52 7.98
CA ASN A 114 17.47 -6.58 8.96
C ASN A 114 16.02 -7.12 8.88
N MET A 115 15.02 -6.27 8.79
CA MET A 115 13.64 -6.70 8.59
C MET A 115 13.47 -7.54 7.32
N LEU A 116 14.02 -7.08 6.18
CA LEU A 116 13.97 -7.82 4.91
C LEU A 116 14.71 -9.18 5.03
N SER A 117 15.80 -9.22 5.77
CA SER A 117 16.54 -10.46 6.05
C SER A 117 15.71 -11.46 6.88
N TYR A 118 14.91 -10.99 7.83
CA TYR A 118 13.97 -11.86 8.55
C TYR A 118 12.87 -12.39 7.63
N MET A 119 12.31 -11.55 6.76
CA MET A 119 11.33 -12.01 5.76
C MET A 119 11.92 -13.12 4.87
N GLU A 120 13.16 -12.96 4.42
CA GLU A 120 13.85 -13.95 3.60
C GLU A 120 14.06 -15.26 4.38
N LYS A 121 14.58 -15.18 5.61
CA LYS A 121 14.82 -16.33 6.47
C LYS A 121 13.56 -17.15 6.74
N ASP A 122 12.45 -16.47 6.98
CA ASP A 122 11.18 -17.12 7.31
C ASP A 122 10.37 -17.46 6.04
N GLY A 123 10.88 -17.13 4.85
CA GLY A 123 10.25 -17.38 3.56
C GLY A 123 8.93 -16.65 3.40
N LEU A 124 8.83 -15.41 3.90
CA LEU A 124 7.63 -14.60 3.83
C LEU A 124 7.53 -13.89 2.47
N ASP A 125 6.32 -13.83 1.94
CA ASP A 125 5.98 -13.08 0.73
C ASP A 125 5.43 -11.69 1.08
N PHE A 126 4.81 -11.54 2.27
CA PHE A 126 4.10 -10.34 2.66
C PHE A 126 4.19 -10.09 4.17
N LEU A 127 4.37 -8.83 4.54
CA LEU A 127 4.41 -8.36 5.92
C LEU A 127 3.54 -7.12 6.08
N PHE A 128 2.72 -7.09 7.14
CA PHE A 128 1.86 -5.95 7.48
C PHE A 128 1.67 -5.79 8.98
N GLU A 129 1.17 -4.63 9.40
CA GLU A 129 1.15 -4.25 10.81
C GLU A 129 0.17 -5.07 11.66
N ARG A 130 -1.10 -5.07 11.29
CA ARG A 130 -2.19 -5.66 12.10
C ARG A 130 -3.18 -6.39 11.22
N PRO A 131 -3.53 -7.63 11.56
CA PRO A 131 -4.66 -8.29 10.97
C PRO A 131 -5.91 -8.06 11.80
N ALA A 132 -7.03 -7.88 11.14
CA ALA A 132 -8.35 -8.11 11.71
C ALA A 132 -9.00 -9.27 10.94
N PRO A 133 -9.58 -10.28 11.60
CA PRO A 133 -10.24 -11.36 10.89
C PRO A 133 -11.46 -10.83 10.13
N ILE A 134 -11.61 -11.22 8.88
CA ILE A 134 -12.82 -11.00 8.07
C ILE A 134 -13.91 -11.96 8.56
N GLY A 135 -14.30 -11.84 9.81
CA GLY A 135 -15.37 -12.68 10.35
C GLY A 135 -16.73 -11.97 10.29
N PRO A 136 -17.83 -12.70 10.14
CA PRO A 136 -19.17 -12.11 10.10
C PRO A 136 -19.56 -11.31 11.34
N HIS A 137 -18.81 -11.44 12.42
CA HIS A 137 -19.11 -10.82 13.71
C HIS A 137 -18.23 -9.60 14.06
N LYS A 138 -17.29 -9.19 13.19
CA LYS A 138 -16.33 -8.12 13.48
C LYS A 138 -16.23 -7.04 12.40
N LEU A 139 -16.95 -7.18 11.32
CA LEU A 139 -17.06 -6.13 10.31
C LEU A 139 -18.05 -5.07 10.81
N GLU A 140 -17.65 -3.81 10.74
CA GLU A 140 -18.59 -2.71 10.86
C GLU A 140 -19.73 -2.86 9.84
N PRO A 141 -20.94 -2.36 10.10
CA PRO A 141 -22.09 -2.54 9.21
C PRO A 141 -21.82 -2.19 7.74
N GLU A 142 -20.98 -1.18 7.52
CA GLU A 142 -20.55 -0.78 6.18
C GLU A 142 -19.67 -1.83 5.49
N GLN A 143 -18.80 -2.48 6.24
CA GLN A 143 -17.94 -3.56 5.72
C GLN A 143 -18.75 -4.82 5.40
N SER A 144 -19.78 -5.14 6.18
CA SER A 144 -20.68 -6.27 5.87
C SER A 144 -21.50 -6.02 4.60
N PHE A 145 -21.94 -4.78 4.38
CA PHE A 145 -22.64 -4.39 3.16
C PHE A 145 -21.76 -4.57 1.91
N PHE A 146 -20.49 -4.25 1.99
CA PHE A 146 -19.55 -4.46 0.89
C PHE A 146 -19.27 -5.93 0.64
N ARG A 147 -19.10 -6.70 1.70
CA ARG A 147 -18.96 -8.15 1.60
C ARG A 147 -20.14 -8.76 0.83
N GLU A 148 -21.36 -8.40 1.20
CA GLU A 148 -22.57 -8.87 0.50
C GLU A 148 -22.53 -8.49 -0.98
N LYS A 149 -22.18 -7.25 -1.33
CA LYS A 149 -22.06 -6.83 -2.73
C LYS A 149 -20.97 -7.53 -3.52
N LEU A 150 -19.84 -7.86 -2.91
CA LEU A 150 -18.79 -8.63 -3.56
C LEU A 150 -19.20 -10.10 -3.72
N TYR A 151 -19.96 -10.66 -2.77
CA TYR A 151 -20.49 -12.03 -2.86
C TYR A 151 -21.56 -12.19 -3.95
N ASP A 152 -22.28 -11.13 -4.29
CA ASP A 152 -23.24 -11.11 -5.41
C ASP A 152 -22.57 -11.15 -6.79
N TYR A 153 -21.23 -11.14 -6.83
CA TYR A 153 -20.48 -11.06 -8.07
C TYR A 153 -19.91 -12.43 -8.47
N ASP A 154 -20.51 -13.05 -9.45
CA ASP A 154 -20.11 -14.34 -10.02
C ASP A 154 -18.67 -14.39 -10.59
N VAL A 155 -17.99 -13.25 -10.70
CA VAL A 155 -16.63 -13.14 -11.26
C VAL A 155 -15.56 -13.58 -10.25
N PHE A 156 -15.90 -13.61 -8.95
CA PHE A 156 -14.96 -13.95 -7.90
C PHE A 156 -15.30 -15.32 -7.29
N GLU A 157 -14.37 -16.26 -7.34
CA GLU A 157 -14.52 -17.50 -6.58
C GLU A 157 -14.43 -17.21 -5.08
N HIS A 158 -15.56 -17.33 -4.37
CA HIS A 158 -15.73 -16.91 -2.97
C HIS A 158 -15.27 -17.91 -1.92
N THR A 159 -14.75 -19.05 -2.32
CA THR A 159 -14.67 -20.26 -1.49
C THR A 159 -13.76 -20.16 -0.27
N LYS A 160 -12.93 -19.12 -0.16
CA LYS A 160 -11.97 -18.99 0.96
C LYS A 160 -11.90 -17.60 1.59
N TRP A 161 -12.79 -16.71 1.23
CA TRP A 161 -12.67 -15.32 1.73
C TRP A 161 -12.82 -15.18 3.25
N ASP A 162 -13.52 -16.13 3.90
CA ASP A 162 -13.64 -16.16 5.35
C ASP A 162 -12.29 -16.45 6.06
N GLU A 163 -11.29 -16.95 5.33
CA GLU A 163 -9.94 -17.17 5.81
C GLU A 163 -9.04 -15.94 5.67
N ALA A 164 -9.47 -14.92 4.91
CA ALA A 164 -8.71 -13.70 4.71
C ALA A 164 -8.69 -12.84 5.97
N HIS A 165 -7.73 -11.91 6.03
CA HIS A 165 -7.61 -10.92 7.09
C HIS A 165 -7.79 -9.52 6.51
N VAL A 166 -8.49 -8.64 7.22
CA VAL A 166 -8.42 -7.20 6.94
C VAL A 166 -7.02 -6.73 7.32
N VAL A 167 -6.32 -6.14 6.38
CA VAL A 167 -4.95 -5.67 6.53
C VAL A 167 -4.96 -4.20 6.91
N ASN A 168 -4.13 -3.80 7.88
CA ASN A 168 -3.83 -2.38 8.04
C ASN A 168 -2.89 -1.96 6.90
N GLU A 169 -3.36 -1.10 6.03
CA GLU A 169 -2.75 -0.74 4.74
C GLU A 169 -1.69 0.35 4.83
N GLN A 170 -1.43 0.89 6.00
CA GLN A 170 -0.54 2.05 6.17
C GLN A 170 0.93 1.74 5.90
N PHE A 171 1.34 0.51 6.15
CA PHE A 171 2.69 0.02 5.91
C PHE A 171 2.66 -1.44 5.48
N LEU A 172 3.07 -1.70 4.25
CA LEU A 172 3.06 -3.03 3.65
C LEU A 172 4.43 -3.35 3.07
N VAL A 173 4.92 -4.56 3.28
CA VAL A 173 6.19 -5.03 2.71
C VAL A 173 5.95 -6.29 1.90
N PHE A 174 6.39 -6.30 0.66
CA PHE A 174 6.22 -7.40 -0.26
C PHE A 174 7.58 -7.92 -0.75
N LYS A 175 7.72 -9.24 -0.85
CA LYS A 175 8.76 -9.85 -1.69
C LYS A 175 8.33 -9.77 -3.14
N ASN A 176 9.17 -9.22 -4.00
CA ASN A 176 8.85 -9.05 -5.41
C ASN A 176 9.04 -10.36 -6.20
N ASN A 177 8.02 -11.18 -6.22
CA ASN A 177 7.96 -12.45 -6.90
C ASN A 177 6.68 -12.59 -7.75
N TRP A 178 6.41 -13.77 -8.31
CA TRP A 178 5.21 -13.98 -9.12
C TRP A 178 3.90 -13.80 -8.33
N LYS A 179 3.88 -14.12 -7.03
CA LYS A 179 2.72 -13.93 -6.16
C LYS A 179 2.39 -12.45 -5.97
N PHE A 180 3.42 -11.60 -5.84
CA PHE A 180 3.23 -10.14 -5.80
C PHE A 180 2.57 -9.63 -7.08
N LYS A 181 3.00 -10.13 -8.27
CA LYS A 181 2.37 -9.74 -9.53
C LYS A 181 0.90 -10.14 -9.59
N PHE A 182 0.58 -11.36 -9.16
CA PHE A 182 -0.81 -11.82 -9.08
C PHE A 182 -1.63 -10.99 -8.08
N PHE A 183 -1.07 -10.71 -6.91
CA PHE A 183 -1.67 -9.86 -5.88
C PHE A 183 -2.04 -8.48 -6.44
N VAL A 184 -1.12 -7.80 -7.13
CA VAL A 184 -1.36 -6.47 -7.70
C VAL A 184 -2.47 -6.54 -8.76
N GLN A 185 -2.45 -7.55 -9.64
CA GLN A 185 -3.49 -7.74 -10.64
C GLN A 185 -4.86 -7.96 -10.00
N ARG A 186 -4.92 -8.73 -8.91
CA ARG A 186 -6.16 -9.02 -8.21
C ARG A 186 -6.71 -7.80 -7.51
N TRP A 187 -5.88 -7.08 -6.79
CA TRP A 187 -6.29 -5.82 -6.15
C TRP A 187 -6.72 -4.76 -7.18
N GLU A 188 -6.05 -4.67 -8.31
CA GLU A 188 -6.47 -3.80 -9.42
C GLU A 188 -7.86 -4.17 -9.96
N GLN A 189 -8.22 -5.45 -10.03
CA GLN A 189 -9.58 -5.87 -10.43
C GLN A 189 -10.63 -5.35 -9.46
N PHE A 190 -10.37 -5.40 -8.14
CA PHE A 190 -11.25 -4.82 -7.13
C PHE A 190 -11.38 -3.30 -7.30
N LEU A 191 -10.28 -2.60 -7.55
CA LEU A 191 -10.32 -1.16 -7.85
C LEU A 191 -11.28 -0.85 -9.00
N TRP A 192 -11.09 -1.49 -10.14
CA TRP A 192 -11.93 -1.21 -11.32
C TRP A 192 -13.39 -1.62 -11.11
N TYR A 193 -13.61 -2.69 -10.38
CA TYR A 193 -14.95 -3.11 -9.99
C TYR A 193 -15.63 -2.05 -9.11
N SER A 194 -14.96 -1.56 -8.10
CA SER A 194 -15.51 -0.55 -7.20
C SER A 194 -15.80 0.77 -7.94
N ILE A 195 -14.94 1.17 -8.86
CA ILE A 195 -15.17 2.34 -9.72
C ILE A 195 -16.39 2.15 -10.62
N ALA A 196 -16.48 1.01 -11.30
CA ALA A 196 -17.58 0.72 -12.22
C ALA A 196 -18.97 0.66 -11.55
N ASN A 197 -19.00 0.34 -10.25
CA ASN A 197 -20.23 0.23 -9.47
C ASN A 197 -20.47 1.42 -8.52
N ASP A 198 -19.69 2.51 -8.66
CA ASP A 198 -19.75 3.72 -7.80
C ASP A 198 -19.69 3.39 -6.31
N ILE A 199 -18.87 2.40 -5.96
CA ILE A 199 -18.64 2.01 -4.56
C ILE A 199 -17.61 2.96 -3.98
N ARG A 200 -18.04 3.78 -3.02
CA ARG A 200 -17.22 4.79 -2.36
C ARG A 200 -16.91 4.34 -0.94
N ASN A 201 -15.82 4.87 -0.37
CA ASN A 201 -15.43 4.63 1.03
C ASN A 201 -15.22 3.14 1.39
N TYR A 202 -14.57 2.43 0.50
CA TYR A 202 -14.27 1.02 0.70
C TYR A 202 -12.97 0.86 1.49
N PRO A 203 -12.94 0.08 2.57
CA PRO A 203 -11.70 -0.22 3.27
C PRO A 203 -10.84 -1.13 2.39
N ASP A 204 -9.76 -0.55 1.83
CA ASP A 204 -8.78 -1.24 0.99
C ASP A 204 -8.11 -2.43 1.69
N GLY A 205 -8.00 -2.40 3.01
CA GLY A 205 -7.46 -3.50 3.78
C GLY A 205 -8.18 -4.83 3.62
N PHE A 206 -9.47 -4.82 3.26
CA PHE A 206 -10.24 -6.02 2.97
C PHE A 206 -9.78 -6.66 1.65
N GLU A 207 -9.68 -5.88 0.60
CA GLU A 207 -9.28 -6.34 -0.73
C GLU A 207 -7.81 -6.72 -0.79
N ILE A 208 -6.96 -6.04 -0.02
CA ILE A 208 -5.57 -6.42 0.20
C ILE A 208 -5.51 -7.84 0.80
N GLY A 209 -6.31 -8.09 1.85
CA GLY A 209 -6.34 -9.40 2.51
C GLY A 209 -6.79 -10.53 1.58
N ILE A 210 -7.87 -10.31 0.81
CA ILE A 210 -8.36 -11.27 -0.18
C ILE A 210 -7.32 -11.50 -1.27
N SER A 211 -6.74 -10.42 -1.81
CA SER A 211 -5.73 -10.52 -2.87
C SER A 211 -4.50 -11.30 -2.41
N ALA A 212 -4.08 -11.11 -1.14
CA ALA A 212 -2.96 -11.85 -0.56
C ALA A 212 -3.29 -13.35 -0.37
N LEU A 213 -4.52 -13.65 0.08
CA LEU A 213 -5.00 -15.03 0.23
C LEU A 213 -5.04 -15.76 -1.12
N GLU A 214 -5.65 -15.14 -2.13
CA GLU A 214 -5.76 -15.74 -3.48
C GLU A 214 -4.43 -15.87 -4.20
N ALA A 215 -3.47 -14.98 -3.89
CA ALA A 215 -2.08 -15.10 -4.35
C ALA A 215 -1.28 -16.15 -3.56
N GLU A 216 -1.90 -16.83 -2.59
CA GLU A 216 -1.25 -17.80 -1.71
C GLU A 216 0.01 -17.25 -1.03
N MET A 217 -0.03 -15.96 -0.66
CA MET A 217 1.10 -15.32 0.01
C MET A 217 1.30 -15.87 1.42
N LYS A 218 2.53 -16.25 1.73
CA LYS A 218 2.92 -16.52 3.10
C LYS A 218 3.21 -15.19 3.81
N TYR A 219 2.44 -14.87 4.84
CA TYR A 219 2.54 -13.59 5.52
C TYR A 219 2.78 -13.72 7.02
N ALA A 220 3.27 -12.64 7.62
CA ALA A 220 3.37 -12.47 9.06
C ALA A 220 2.95 -11.06 9.46
N TYR A 221 2.67 -10.90 10.75
CA TYR A 221 2.23 -9.65 11.38
C TYR A 221 2.72 -9.56 12.83
N GLN A 222 2.51 -8.41 13.49
CA GLN A 222 2.80 -8.11 14.90
C GLN A 222 4.28 -8.12 15.30
N GLY A 223 4.93 -9.27 15.43
CA GLY A 223 6.31 -9.34 15.94
C GLY A 223 7.34 -8.62 15.08
N TYR A 224 7.13 -8.59 13.78
CA TYR A 224 8.00 -7.92 12.82
C TYR A 224 7.77 -6.40 12.78
N PHE A 225 6.57 -5.96 13.11
CA PHE A 225 6.25 -4.54 13.12
C PHE A 225 7.03 -3.76 14.18
N ASN A 226 7.32 -4.38 15.32
CA ASN A 226 8.17 -3.77 16.34
C ASN A 226 9.58 -3.41 15.83
N LEU A 227 10.07 -4.09 14.78
CA LEU A 227 11.34 -3.76 14.13
C LEU A 227 11.24 -2.47 13.31
N ILE A 228 10.04 -2.13 12.83
CA ILE A 228 9.78 -0.98 11.96
C ILE A 228 9.27 0.21 12.77
N GLN A 229 8.50 0.01 13.82
CA GLN A 229 7.91 1.08 14.65
C GLN A 229 8.94 2.11 15.13
N ASN A 230 10.19 1.67 15.32
CA ASN A 230 11.28 2.55 15.73
C ASN A 230 11.97 3.27 14.56
N CYS A 231 11.51 3.06 13.33
CA CYS A 231 12.11 3.68 12.15
C CYS A 231 11.27 4.83 11.60
N PHE A 232 9.95 4.78 11.81
CA PHE A 232 9.01 5.71 11.20
C PHE A 232 7.97 6.19 12.21
N SER A 233 7.51 7.42 12.05
CA SER A 233 6.38 7.98 12.76
C SER A 233 5.41 8.63 11.78
N PHE A 234 4.12 8.62 12.13
CA PHE A 234 3.13 9.42 11.43
C PHE A 234 3.45 10.91 11.53
N TYR A 235 3.12 11.65 10.51
CA TYR A 235 3.23 13.09 10.54
C TYR A 235 2.18 13.68 11.47
N THR A 236 2.59 14.14 12.65
CA THR A 236 1.70 14.58 13.73
C THR A 236 0.82 15.79 13.36
N LYS A 237 1.17 16.60 12.34
CA LYS A 237 0.31 17.68 11.86
C LYS A 237 -0.96 17.22 11.15
N LEU A 238 -0.98 15.96 10.67
CA LEU A 238 -2.17 15.32 10.11
C LEU A 238 -2.99 14.56 11.16
N GLY A 239 -2.46 14.36 12.36
CA GLY A 239 -3.16 13.73 13.48
C GLY A 239 -4.51 14.38 13.80
N ASP A 240 -4.69 15.67 13.51
CA ASP A 240 -5.97 16.34 13.61
C ASP A 240 -7.00 15.93 12.52
N PHE A 241 -6.54 15.37 11.39
CA PHE A 241 -7.42 14.87 10.34
C PHE A 241 -7.92 13.45 10.60
N HIS A 242 -7.09 12.57 11.15
CA HIS A 242 -7.47 11.20 11.47
C HIS A 242 -8.27 11.04 12.77
N THR A 243 -8.30 12.06 13.64
CA THR A 243 -9.10 12.04 14.87
C THR A 243 -10.56 12.51 14.70
N ARG A 244 -10.98 12.80 13.46
CA ARG A 244 -12.36 13.25 13.16
C ARG A 244 -13.25 12.20 12.51
N PHE A 245 -12.86 10.92 12.58
CA PHE A 245 -13.69 9.80 12.14
C PHE A 245 -13.89 8.77 13.23
#